data_c3cef9e888737fe5e72b4df338a99399
#
_entry.id   c3cef9e888737fe5e72b4df338a99399
#
_cell.length_a   1.000
_cell.length_b   1.000
_cell.length_c   1.000
_cell.angle_alpha   90.00
_cell.angle_beta   90.00
_cell.angle_gamma   90.00
#
_symmetry.space_group_name_H-M   'P 1'
#
loop_
_entity.id
_entity.type
_entity.pdbx_description
1 polymer ?
#
loop_
_entity_poly.entity_id
_entity_poly.type
_entity_poly.pdbx_seq_one_letter_code
_entity_poly.pdbx_strand_id
1 'polypeptide(L)'
;MCGEKANFYTIGVNDKVSQGDCASEIPSNKLTSILDHFIADGRSGGFVTTSRLTHATPGSSYAHTANRAWESNEKMKDVPEKCKDIAYQFVYDNTKIQVAMGGGRRHFLPNTTKDPEYNTKYGRRVDGQNLITEWQKKQGAKGRNHRYVWNKGEFDSVDPQTTDYLLGLFEYSHMQYEVDRDTSSNGEPSITEMVEKAIRILKKNSNGFFLLVEGSNIDIAHHDSLAAKALTETVSLDKAVTKALELTNEEDTLVIVTADHSHVFSMGGYNYRGNDILGLANPIDYEPPLDGMPYTTLNYANGPGVNFTSGKRPNLTNVDTTAFDYIPQAAVPVEYETHGGEDVPIFSKGPMSHLLNGVKEQHYVAHVMQYAACVGDFKDDNHCKNTEHKPTCSACLITLDRITLFLSLIGIYLKQFCFK
;
A
#
# COMPACT_ATOMS: atom_id res chain seq x y z
N MET A 1 -6.96 7.23 -6.25
CA MET A 1 -6.27 6.99 -7.55
C MET A 1 -6.98 7.68 -8.72
N CYS A 2 -8.32 7.67 -8.78
CA CYS A 2 -9.10 8.15 -9.94
C CYS A 2 -9.81 9.50 -9.71
N GLY A 3 -9.76 10.07 -8.52
CA GLY A 3 -10.40 11.37 -8.20
C GLY A 3 -11.91 11.33 -7.98
N GLU A 4 -12.51 10.16 -7.95
CA GLU A 4 -13.94 9.95 -7.68
C GLU A 4 -14.13 8.91 -6.57
N LYS A 5 -15.23 9.06 -5.81
CA LYS A 5 -15.65 8.06 -4.82
C LYS A 5 -16.42 6.93 -5.50
N ALA A 6 -16.05 5.69 -5.18
CA ALA A 6 -16.68 4.49 -5.67
C ALA A 6 -17.58 3.86 -4.62
N ASN A 7 -18.38 2.88 -5.03
CA ASN A 7 -19.13 2.06 -4.09
C ASN A 7 -18.20 1.08 -3.37
N PHE A 8 -18.64 0.66 -2.18
CA PHE A 8 -17.90 -0.29 -1.38
C PHE A 8 -17.59 -1.59 -2.15
N TYR A 9 -16.39 -2.13 -1.98
CA TYR A 9 -15.86 -3.32 -2.68
C TYR A 9 -15.60 -3.17 -4.19
N THR A 10 -15.84 -2.02 -4.82
CA THR A 10 -15.54 -1.82 -6.24
C THR A 10 -14.19 -1.12 -6.42
N ILE A 11 -13.53 -1.29 -7.58
CA ILE A 11 -12.21 -0.72 -7.88
C ILE A 11 -12.21 -0.12 -9.29
N GLY A 12 -11.69 1.12 -9.43
CA GLY A 12 -11.47 1.78 -10.71
C GLY A 12 -12.74 2.10 -11.50
N VAL A 13 -13.88 2.15 -10.82
CA VAL A 13 -15.20 2.42 -11.39
C VAL A 13 -15.93 3.48 -10.57
N ASN A 14 -16.90 4.15 -11.17
CA ASN A 14 -17.72 5.17 -10.49
C ASN A 14 -18.85 4.55 -9.63
N ASP A 15 -19.65 5.40 -9.00
CA ASP A 15 -20.75 5.07 -8.11
C ASP A 15 -21.93 4.33 -8.77
N LYS A 16 -21.94 4.20 -10.10
CA LYS A 16 -22.98 3.46 -10.84
C LYS A 16 -22.72 1.95 -10.91
N VAL A 17 -21.53 1.51 -10.49
CA VAL A 17 -21.19 0.09 -10.43
C VAL A 17 -21.45 -0.44 -9.04
N SER A 18 -22.36 -1.42 -8.92
CA SER A 18 -22.68 -2.10 -7.66
C SER A 18 -21.78 -3.31 -7.43
N GLN A 19 -21.55 -3.65 -6.16
CA GLN A 19 -20.73 -4.81 -5.79
C GLN A 19 -21.25 -6.10 -6.44
N GLY A 20 -20.37 -6.79 -7.16
CA GLY A 20 -20.66 -8.07 -7.83
C GLY A 20 -21.47 -7.95 -9.13
N ASP A 21 -21.91 -6.75 -9.51
CA ASP A 21 -22.68 -6.54 -10.74
C ASP A 21 -21.76 -6.29 -11.96
N CYS A 22 -21.29 -7.40 -12.56
CA CYS A 22 -20.55 -7.34 -13.80
C CYS A 22 -21.31 -6.62 -14.93
N ALA A 23 -22.66 -6.59 -14.93
CA ALA A 23 -23.42 -5.93 -15.99
C ALA A 23 -23.23 -4.42 -15.98
N SER A 24 -23.01 -3.83 -14.82
CA SER A 24 -22.77 -2.38 -14.64
C SER A 24 -21.35 -1.93 -15.01
N GLU A 25 -20.39 -2.84 -15.23
CA GLU A 25 -19.01 -2.50 -15.66
C GLU A 25 -18.95 -2.09 -17.13
N ILE A 26 -19.74 -1.12 -17.53
CA ILE A 26 -19.71 -0.59 -18.90
C ILE A 26 -18.60 0.47 -19.05
N PRO A 27 -18.11 0.72 -20.29
CA PRO A 27 -16.99 1.66 -20.49
C PRO A 27 -17.17 3.04 -19.87
N SER A 28 -18.40 3.59 -19.89
CA SER A 28 -18.72 4.91 -19.30
C SER A 28 -18.66 4.95 -17.77
N ASN A 29 -18.59 3.80 -17.10
CA ASN A 29 -18.49 3.69 -15.64
C ASN A 29 -17.06 3.37 -15.18
N LYS A 30 -16.12 3.16 -16.09
CA LYS A 30 -14.71 2.95 -15.80
C LYS A 30 -14.00 4.29 -15.66
N LEU A 31 -13.19 4.42 -14.62
CA LEU A 31 -12.42 5.63 -14.31
C LEU A 31 -10.97 5.47 -14.76
N THR A 32 -10.37 6.55 -15.21
CA THR A 32 -8.93 6.58 -15.55
C THR A 32 -8.12 6.89 -14.29
N SER A 33 -7.14 6.06 -13.99
CA SER A 33 -6.26 6.27 -12.84
C SER A 33 -5.17 7.32 -13.14
N ILE A 34 -4.57 7.86 -12.07
CA ILE A 34 -3.39 8.72 -12.21
C ILE A 34 -2.23 8.00 -12.90
N LEU A 35 -2.04 6.69 -12.65
CA LEU A 35 -1.04 5.87 -13.34
C LEU A 35 -1.30 5.82 -14.84
N ASP A 36 -2.56 5.62 -15.24
CA ASP A 36 -2.95 5.60 -16.67
C ASP A 36 -2.70 6.96 -17.33
N HIS A 37 -3.00 8.07 -16.64
CA HIS A 37 -2.73 9.41 -17.15
C HIS A 37 -1.24 9.65 -17.40
N PHE A 38 -0.37 9.22 -16.48
CA PHE A 38 1.08 9.32 -16.67
C PHE A 38 1.58 8.49 -17.86
N ILE A 39 1.12 7.24 -17.95
CA ILE A 39 1.48 6.33 -19.05
C ILE A 39 0.97 6.86 -20.41
N ALA A 40 -0.25 7.42 -20.44
CA ALA A 40 -0.81 8.01 -21.65
C ALA A 40 -0.05 9.26 -22.12
N ASP A 41 0.55 9.99 -21.16
CA ASP A 41 1.40 11.16 -21.44
C ASP A 41 2.86 10.79 -21.81
N GLY A 42 3.16 9.50 -21.95
CA GLY A 42 4.50 9.02 -22.33
C GLY A 42 5.51 8.97 -21.19
N ARG A 43 5.04 9.07 -19.94
CA ARG A 43 5.85 8.93 -18.74
C ARG A 43 5.92 7.47 -18.28
N SER A 44 6.86 7.18 -17.40
CA SER A 44 6.95 5.85 -16.77
C SER A 44 5.95 5.70 -15.65
N GLY A 45 5.56 4.46 -15.37
CA GLY A 45 4.64 4.18 -14.28
C GLY A 45 4.87 2.83 -13.61
N GLY A 46 4.64 2.79 -12.29
CA GLY A 46 4.78 1.57 -11.52
C GLY A 46 4.17 1.64 -10.14
N PHE A 47 4.21 0.51 -9.44
CA PHE A 47 3.79 0.40 -8.05
C PHE A 47 4.60 -0.65 -7.28
N VAL A 48 4.72 -0.41 -5.98
CA VAL A 48 5.37 -1.28 -4.99
C VAL A 48 4.43 -1.45 -3.81
N THR A 49 4.23 -2.66 -3.34
CA THR A 49 3.38 -2.96 -2.19
C THR A 49 3.92 -4.11 -1.37
N THR A 50 3.61 -4.16 -0.08
CA THR A 50 3.81 -5.36 0.75
C THR A 50 2.60 -6.29 0.73
N SER A 51 1.50 -5.90 0.05
CA SER A 51 0.36 -6.78 -0.21
C SER A 51 0.53 -7.61 -1.49
N ARG A 52 -0.55 -8.28 -1.89
CA ARG A 52 -0.68 -8.89 -3.22
C ARG A 52 -0.81 -7.79 -4.28
N LEU A 53 -0.17 -7.94 -5.42
CA LEU A 53 -0.31 -7.00 -6.55
C LEU A 53 -1.75 -6.82 -7.03
N THR A 54 -2.61 -7.78 -6.73
CA THR A 54 -4.03 -7.80 -7.07
C THR A 54 -4.94 -7.28 -5.96
N HIS A 55 -4.37 -6.83 -4.82
CA HIS A 55 -5.11 -6.26 -3.70
C HIS A 55 -5.72 -4.89 -4.08
N ALA A 56 -6.53 -4.32 -3.20
CA ALA A 56 -7.34 -3.15 -3.50
C ALA A 56 -6.52 -1.93 -3.95
N THR A 57 -5.47 -1.58 -3.20
CA THR A 57 -4.67 -0.37 -3.48
C THR A 57 -3.90 -0.47 -4.80
N PRO A 58 -3.05 -1.50 -5.03
CA PRO A 58 -2.40 -1.61 -6.33
C PRO A 58 -3.41 -1.84 -7.46
N GLY A 59 -4.44 -2.65 -7.24
CA GLY A 59 -5.51 -2.88 -8.21
C GLY A 59 -6.21 -1.60 -8.66
N SER A 60 -6.42 -0.64 -7.75
CA SER A 60 -7.05 0.65 -8.06
C SER A 60 -6.24 1.53 -9.03
N SER A 61 -4.98 1.22 -9.23
CA SER A 61 -4.12 1.95 -10.16
C SER A 61 -4.23 1.46 -11.61
N TYR A 62 -4.80 0.27 -11.84
CA TYR A 62 -4.81 -0.30 -13.20
C TYR A 62 -6.05 -1.14 -13.55
N ALA A 63 -6.88 -1.53 -12.58
CA ALA A 63 -7.98 -2.44 -12.82
C ALA A 63 -9.34 -1.77 -12.64
N HIS A 64 -10.37 -2.34 -13.30
CA HIS A 64 -11.76 -1.96 -13.19
C HIS A 64 -12.55 -3.22 -12.82
N THR A 65 -13.18 -3.22 -11.66
CA THR A 65 -13.95 -4.39 -11.21
C THR A 65 -15.08 -4.03 -10.26
N ALA A 66 -16.21 -4.70 -10.41
CA ALA A 66 -17.33 -4.61 -9.50
C ALA A 66 -17.05 -5.33 -8.17
N ASN A 67 -15.96 -6.10 -8.04
CA ASN A 67 -15.65 -6.77 -6.79
C ASN A 67 -14.13 -6.93 -6.59
N ARG A 68 -13.57 -6.31 -5.54
CA ARG A 68 -12.14 -6.43 -5.18
C ARG A 68 -11.69 -7.86 -4.90
N ALA A 69 -12.61 -8.78 -4.57
CA ALA A 69 -12.28 -10.17 -4.36
C ALA A 69 -12.00 -10.95 -5.65
N TRP A 70 -12.27 -10.37 -6.82
CA TRP A 70 -11.97 -10.97 -8.12
C TRP A 70 -10.48 -10.81 -8.50
N GLU A 71 -9.61 -11.14 -7.57
CA GLU A 71 -8.15 -11.08 -7.78
C GLU A 71 -7.68 -12.08 -8.84
N SER A 72 -8.35 -13.25 -8.92
CA SER A 72 -8.24 -14.25 -9.97
C SER A 72 -9.61 -14.85 -10.28
N ASN A 73 -9.73 -15.56 -11.38
CA ASN A 73 -11.00 -16.16 -11.82
C ASN A 73 -11.54 -17.26 -10.90
N GLU A 74 -10.81 -17.69 -9.87
CA GLU A 74 -11.28 -18.60 -8.82
C GLU A 74 -12.60 -18.11 -8.16
N LYS A 75 -12.71 -16.81 -7.92
CA LYS A 75 -13.90 -16.18 -7.30
C LYS A 75 -14.96 -15.71 -8.30
N MET A 76 -14.82 -16.07 -9.57
CA MET A 76 -15.67 -15.60 -10.67
C MET A 76 -16.47 -16.72 -11.33
N LYS A 77 -16.81 -17.81 -10.62
CA LYS A 77 -17.43 -19.00 -11.19
C LYS A 77 -18.71 -18.72 -12.00
N ASP A 78 -19.56 -17.81 -11.53
CA ASP A 78 -20.83 -17.47 -12.15
C ASP A 78 -20.84 -16.05 -12.77
N VAL A 79 -19.64 -15.46 -12.92
CA VAL A 79 -19.48 -14.10 -13.47
C VAL A 79 -19.32 -14.20 -15.01
N PRO A 80 -20.06 -13.39 -15.80
CA PRO A 80 -19.92 -13.38 -17.24
C PRO A 80 -18.49 -13.11 -17.71
N GLU A 81 -18.03 -13.79 -18.76
CA GLU A 81 -16.67 -13.69 -19.30
C GLU A 81 -16.25 -12.28 -19.73
N LYS A 82 -17.18 -11.36 -19.94
CA LYS A 82 -16.88 -9.97 -20.26
C LYS A 82 -16.15 -9.25 -19.11
N CYS A 83 -16.40 -9.61 -17.85
CA CYS A 83 -15.64 -9.13 -16.71
C CYS A 83 -14.38 -9.98 -16.52
N LYS A 84 -13.28 -9.33 -16.27
CA LYS A 84 -11.97 -9.96 -16.13
C LYS A 84 -11.45 -9.75 -14.70
N ASP A 85 -10.78 -10.78 -14.18
CA ASP A 85 -10.12 -10.66 -12.89
C ASP A 85 -8.97 -9.65 -12.91
N ILE A 86 -8.59 -9.18 -11.73
CA ILE A 86 -7.59 -8.12 -11.56
C ILE A 86 -6.22 -8.55 -12.11
N ALA A 87 -5.78 -9.80 -11.87
CA ALA A 87 -4.52 -10.32 -12.41
C ALA A 87 -4.52 -10.38 -13.94
N TYR A 88 -5.66 -10.77 -14.53
CA TYR A 88 -5.83 -10.76 -16.00
C TYR A 88 -5.67 -9.36 -16.57
N GLN A 89 -6.34 -8.36 -15.99
CA GLN A 89 -6.27 -6.96 -16.45
C GLN A 89 -4.85 -6.42 -16.36
N PHE A 90 -4.08 -6.75 -15.30
CA PHE A 90 -2.67 -6.37 -15.22
C PHE A 90 -1.87 -6.87 -16.41
N VAL A 91 -2.02 -8.14 -16.79
CA VAL A 91 -1.18 -8.78 -17.81
C VAL A 91 -1.64 -8.46 -19.24
N TYR A 92 -2.95 -8.34 -19.46
CA TYR A 92 -3.48 -8.19 -20.83
C TYR A 92 -3.77 -6.74 -21.20
N ASP A 93 -4.27 -5.95 -20.27
CA ASP A 93 -4.73 -4.59 -20.56
C ASP A 93 -3.67 -3.54 -20.19
N ASN A 94 -2.80 -3.84 -19.20
CA ASN A 94 -1.86 -2.89 -18.61
C ASN A 94 -0.38 -3.18 -18.92
N THR A 95 -0.10 -3.61 -20.14
CA THR A 95 1.25 -4.03 -20.58
C THR A 95 2.31 -2.92 -20.57
N LYS A 96 1.93 -1.67 -20.32
CA LYS A 96 2.85 -0.51 -20.30
C LYS A 96 3.36 -0.17 -18.91
N ILE A 97 2.83 -0.79 -17.86
CA ILE A 97 3.35 -0.62 -16.49
C ILE A 97 4.76 -1.21 -16.45
N GLN A 98 5.74 -0.39 -16.06
CA GLN A 98 7.15 -0.77 -16.10
C GLN A 98 7.59 -1.51 -14.85
N VAL A 99 7.10 -1.11 -13.67
CA VAL A 99 7.49 -1.76 -12.41
C VAL A 99 6.24 -2.15 -11.64
N ALA A 100 6.16 -3.41 -11.25
CA ALA A 100 5.15 -3.92 -10.33
C ALA A 100 5.81 -4.93 -9.38
N MET A 101 5.87 -4.62 -8.09
CA MET A 101 6.53 -5.45 -7.09
C MET A 101 5.69 -5.60 -5.82
N GLY A 102 5.60 -6.84 -5.31
CA GLY A 102 4.86 -7.20 -4.11
C GLY A 102 4.64 -8.71 -4.00
N GLY A 103 3.59 -9.12 -3.31
CA GLY A 103 3.17 -10.51 -3.18
C GLY A 103 2.09 -10.93 -4.21
N GLY A 104 1.43 -12.06 -3.94
CA GLY A 104 0.23 -12.49 -4.67
C GLY A 104 0.48 -13.45 -5.82
N ARG A 105 1.61 -14.12 -5.87
CA ARG A 105 2.00 -15.11 -6.90
C ARG A 105 0.88 -16.10 -7.21
N ARG A 106 0.08 -16.48 -6.21
CA ARG A 106 -1.05 -17.42 -6.34
C ARG A 106 -2.12 -17.00 -7.37
N HIS A 107 -2.33 -15.72 -7.58
CA HIS A 107 -3.35 -15.22 -8.51
C HIS A 107 -2.89 -15.21 -9.98
N PHE A 108 -1.59 -15.37 -10.18
CA PHE A 108 -0.96 -15.44 -11.51
C PHE A 108 -0.71 -16.87 -11.99
N LEU A 109 -0.76 -17.85 -11.08
CA LEU A 109 -0.47 -19.26 -11.37
C LEU A 109 -1.76 -20.10 -11.47
N PRO A 110 -1.81 -21.09 -12.39
CA PRO A 110 -2.89 -22.06 -12.43
C PRO A 110 -2.94 -22.92 -11.17
N ASN A 111 -4.13 -23.38 -10.80
CA ASN A 111 -4.36 -24.25 -9.65
C ASN A 111 -3.72 -25.65 -9.77
N THR A 112 -3.15 -25.97 -10.92
CA THR A 112 -2.37 -27.18 -11.19
C THR A 112 -0.86 -26.96 -11.05
N THR A 113 -0.41 -25.70 -10.92
CA THR A 113 1.01 -25.34 -10.79
C THR A 113 1.37 -25.13 -9.33
N LYS A 114 2.38 -25.85 -8.85
CA LYS A 114 2.94 -25.63 -7.51
C LYS A 114 3.62 -24.27 -7.41
N ASP A 115 3.50 -23.67 -6.25
CA ASP A 115 4.26 -22.47 -5.90
C ASP A 115 5.77 -22.81 -5.83
N PRO A 116 6.67 -21.97 -6.37
CA PRO A 116 8.12 -22.24 -6.37
C PRO A 116 8.74 -22.27 -4.96
N GLU A 117 8.14 -21.57 -4.01
CA GLU A 117 8.62 -21.45 -2.64
C GLU A 117 7.95 -22.49 -1.72
N TYR A 118 6.65 -22.72 -1.88
CA TYR A 118 5.85 -23.57 -1.01
C TYR A 118 5.41 -24.86 -1.69
N ASN A 119 6.09 -25.95 -1.45
CA ASN A 119 5.84 -27.27 -2.09
C ASN A 119 4.42 -27.82 -1.94
N THR A 120 3.65 -27.32 -0.97
CA THR A 120 2.26 -27.76 -0.68
C THR A 120 1.20 -26.78 -1.19
N LYS A 121 1.60 -25.58 -1.64
CA LYS A 121 0.70 -24.56 -2.15
C LYS A 121 0.65 -24.59 -3.68
N TYR A 122 -0.52 -24.28 -4.23
CA TYR A 122 -0.75 -24.19 -5.67
C TYR A 122 -1.33 -22.84 -6.04
N GLY A 123 -1.19 -22.44 -7.30
CA GLY A 123 -1.87 -21.27 -7.83
C GLY A 123 -3.39 -21.34 -7.62
N ARG A 124 -4.10 -20.25 -7.95
CA ARG A 124 -5.55 -20.17 -7.76
C ARG A 124 -6.35 -20.06 -9.06
N ARG A 125 -5.69 -19.85 -10.19
CA ARG A 125 -6.40 -19.71 -11.46
C ARG A 125 -7.03 -21.03 -11.90
N VAL A 126 -8.31 -20.97 -12.30
CA VAL A 126 -9.06 -22.15 -12.77
C VAL A 126 -9.15 -22.23 -14.29
N ASP A 127 -8.67 -21.21 -15.02
CA ASP A 127 -8.60 -21.17 -16.50
C ASP A 127 -7.35 -21.84 -17.08
N GLY A 128 -6.47 -22.37 -16.22
CA GLY A 128 -5.22 -23.01 -16.63
C GLY A 128 -4.13 -22.07 -17.12
N GLN A 129 -4.34 -20.74 -17.12
CA GLN A 129 -3.38 -19.78 -17.61
C GLN A 129 -2.29 -19.49 -16.58
N ASN A 130 -1.02 -19.53 -17.00
CA ASN A 130 0.12 -18.99 -16.25
C ASN A 130 0.37 -17.54 -16.68
N LEU A 131 -0.17 -16.60 -15.93
CA LEU A 131 -0.10 -15.17 -16.27
C LEU A 131 1.32 -14.59 -16.16
N ILE A 132 2.22 -15.22 -15.40
CA ILE A 132 3.64 -14.84 -15.37
C ILE A 132 4.27 -15.10 -16.74
N THR A 133 4.06 -16.31 -17.26
CA THR A 133 4.56 -16.67 -18.60
C THR A 133 3.93 -15.79 -19.69
N GLU A 134 2.66 -15.50 -19.58
CA GLU A 134 1.97 -14.62 -20.56
C GLU A 134 2.51 -13.18 -20.49
N TRP A 135 2.79 -12.65 -19.30
CA TRP A 135 3.43 -11.34 -19.13
C TRP A 135 4.81 -11.32 -19.81
N GLN A 136 5.66 -12.32 -19.54
CA GLN A 136 6.99 -12.42 -20.16
C GLN A 136 6.90 -12.49 -21.69
N LYS A 137 6.00 -13.31 -22.24
CA LYS A 137 5.77 -13.40 -23.69
C LYS A 137 5.36 -12.06 -24.28
N LYS A 138 4.44 -11.34 -23.63
CA LYS A 138 3.95 -10.03 -24.10
C LYS A 138 5.05 -8.97 -24.10
N GLN A 139 5.90 -8.94 -23.06
CA GLN A 139 7.02 -8.01 -23.02
C GLN A 139 8.08 -8.36 -24.07
N GLY A 140 8.41 -9.65 -24.21
CA GLY A 140 9.35 -10.15 -25.22
C GLY A 140 8.88 -9.88 -26.66
N ALA A 141 7.60 -10.10 -26.98
CA ALA A 141 7.02 -9.82 -28.28
C ALA A 141 7.10 -8.33 -28.68
N LYS A 142 7.24 -7.43 -27.70
CA LYS A 142 7.43 -5.99 -27.92
C LYS A 142 8.90 -5.57 -27.93
N GLY A 143 9.83 -6.52 -27.85
CA GLY A 143 11.28 -6.26 -27.80
C GLY A 143 11.75 -5.52 -26.55
N ARG A 144 11.01 -5.63 -25.44
CA ARG A 144 11.29 -4.90 -24.20
C ARG A 144 12.28 -5.65 -23.32
N ASN A 145 13.23 -4.95 -22.71
CA ASN A 145 14.10 -5.50 -21.67
C ASN A 145 13.29 -5.73 -20.41
N HIS A 146 12.98 -6.97 -20.09
CA HIS A 146 12.08 -7.32 -19.02
C HIS A 146 12.64 -8.43 -18.12
N ARG A 147 12.27 -8.40 -16.84
CA ARG A 147 12.63 -9.42 -15.84
C ARG A 147 11.41 -9.77 -15.01
N TYR A 148 11.22 -11.05 -14.77
CA TYR A 148 10.39 -11.57 -13.70
C TYR A 148 11.29 -12.13 -12.61
N VAL A 149 10.98 -11.81 -11.35
CA VAL A 149 11.71 -12.27 -10.17
C VAL A 149 10.73 -12.65 -9.07
N TRP A 150 11.09 -13.66 -8.25
CA TRP A 150 10.21 -14.12 -7.18
C TRP A 150 10.92 -14.26 -5.82
N ASN A 151 12.23 -14.10 -5.75
CA ASN A 151 13.02 -14.13 -4.52
C ASN A 151 14.06 -13.02 -4.49
N LYS A 152 14.67 -12.85 -3.31
CA LYS A 152 15.70 -11.82 -3.07
C LYS A 152 16.92 -11.94 -3.98
N GLY A 153 17.42 -13.17 -4.20
CA GLY A 153 18.61 -13.39 -5.04
C GLY A 153 18.39 -13.00 -6.49
N GLU A 154 17.22 -13.36 -7.06
CA GLU A 154 16.85 -12.94 -8.41
C GLU A 154 16.64 -11.41 -8.47
N PHE A 155 15.96 -10.85 -7.46
CA PHE A 155 15.75 -9.40 -7.34
C PHE A 155 17.09 -8.65 -7.29
N ASP A 156 18.05 -9.09 -6.50
CA ASP A 156 19.37 -8.46 -6.39
C ASP A 156 20.15 -8.49 -7.71
N SER A 157 19.98 -9.54 -8.51
CA SER A 157 20.59 -9.69 -9.82
C SER A 157 20.05 -8.73 -10.90
N VAL A 158 18.93 -8.05 -10.64
CA VAL A 158 18.34 -7.10 -11.61
C VAL A 158 19.16 -5.82 -11.65
N ASP A 159 19.77 -5.55 -12.81
CA ASP A 159 20.38 -4.26 -13.10
C ASP A 159 19.31 -3.24 -13.55
N PRO A 160 19.05 -2.17 -12.77
CA PRO A 160 18.04 -1.18 -13.11
C PRO A 160 18.41 -0.33 -14.34
N GLN A 161 19.68 -0.27 -14.74
CA GLN A 161 20.11 0.48 -15.92
C GLN A 161 19.66 -0.21 -17.22
N THR A 162 19.68 -1.52 -17.24
CA THR A 162 19.37 -2.33 -18.43
C THR A 162 17.96 -2.89 -18.42
N THR A 163 17.28 -2.92 -17.27
CA THR A 163 15.90 -3.45 -17.14
C THR A 163 14.88 -2.32 -17.29
N ASP A 164 13.93 -2.45 -18.21
CA ASP A 164 12.87 -1.48 -18.44
C ASP A 164 11.52 -1.91 -17.84
N TYR A 165 11.30 -3.21 -17.76
CA TYR A 165 10.06 -3.80 -17.20
C TYR A 165 10.43 -4.84 -16.15
N LEU A 166 9.94 -4.64 -14.92
CA LEU A 166 10.19 -5.53 -13.80
C LEU A 166 8.88 -5.98 -13.15
N LEU A 167 8.65 -7.28 -13.12
CA LEU A 167 7.59 -7.93 -12.34
C LEU A 167 8.22 -8.71 -11.19
N GLY A 168 7.95 -8.33 -9.95
CA GLY A 168 8.36 -9.03 -8.74
C GLY A 168 7.16 -9.59 -7.99
N LEU A 169 7.10 -10.91 -7.83
CA LEU A 169 6.06 -11.59 -7.04
C LEU A 169 6.74 -12.42 -5.96
N PHE A 170 7.08 -11.78 -4.84
CA PHE A 170 7.99 -12.34 -3.84
C PHE A 170 7.33 -13.32 -2.88
N GLU A 171 6.01 -13.29 -2.73
CA GLU A 171 5.29 -14.13 -1.81
C GLU A 171 4.03 -14.75 -2.47
N TYR A 172 3.61 -15.90 -1.95
CA TYR A 172 2.39 -16.58 -2.36
C TYR A 172 1.14 -15.73 -2.16
N SER A 173 1.05 -15.04 -1.01
CA SER A 173 -0.02 -14.12 -0.61
C SER A 173 0.55 -12.71 -0.36
N HIS A 174 0.27 -12.09 0.78
CA HIS A 174 0.95 -10.87 1.21
C HIS A 174 2.42 -11.17 1.50
N MET A 175 3.30 -10.20 1.37
CA MET A 175 4.69 -10.33 1.80
C MET A 175 4.76 -10.56 3.32
N GLN A 176 5.87 -11.12 3.80
CA GLN A 176 6.10 -11.30 5.23
C GLN A 176 6.17 -9.96 5.96
N TYR A 177 5.84 -9.95 7.24
CA TYR A 177 6.15 -8.79 8.07
C TYR A 177 7.66 -8.55 8.11
N GLU A 178 8.08 -7.29 8.16
CA GLU A 178 9.51 -6.92 8.14
C GLU A 178 10.31 -7.66 9.23
N VAL A 179 9.69 -7.88 10.40
CA VAL A 179 10.33 -8.60 11.52
C VAL A 179 10.46 -10.10 11.30
N ASP A 180 9.62 -10.67 10.46
CA ASP A 180 9.59 -12.10 10.15
C ASP A 180 10.27 -12.42 8.81
N ARG A 181 10.63 -11.39 8.06
CA ARG A 181 11.10 -11.49 6.68
C ARG A 181 12.38 -12.31 6.57
N ASP A 182 12.38 -13.33 5.72
CA ASP A 182 13.61 -14.01 5.30
C ASP A 182 14.47 -13.08 4.44
N THR A 183 15.60 -12.66 4.97
CA THR A 183 16.55 -11.76 4.30
C THR A 183 17.58 -12.49 3.46
N SER A 184 17.55 -13.81 3.42
CA SER A 184 18.46 -14.62 2.59
C SER A 184 18.14 -14.47 1.09
N SER A 185 18.98 -15.03 0.23
CA SER A 185 18.74 -15.03 -1.21
C SER A 185 17.47 -15.76 -1.64
N ASN A 186 16.93 -16.64 -0.81
CA ASN A 186 15.67 -17.36 -1.07
C ASN A 186 14.44 -16.61 -0.55
N GLY A 187 14.64 -15.63 0.31
CA GLY A 187 13.57 -14.81 0.88
C GLY A 187 13.15 -13.67 -0.03
N GLU A 188 12.75 -12.55 0.55
CA GLU A 188 12.14 -11.43 -0.16
C GLU A 188 12.81 -10.09 0.16
N PRO A 189 12.77 -9.10 -0.76
CA PRO A 189 13.31 -7.77 -0.51
C PRO A 189 12.44 -6.98 0.48
N SER A 190 13.04 -6.01 1.19
CA SER A 190 12.31 -5.02 1.96
C SER A 190 11.57 -4.03 1.05
N ILE A 191 10.56 -3.34 1.60
CA ILE A 191 9.88 -2.27 0.89
C ILE A 191 10.85 -1.16 0.45
N THR A 192 11.86 -0.84 1.27
CA THR A 192 12.90 0.15 0.94
C THR A 192 13.72 -0.25 -0.28
N GLU A 193 14.15 -1.51 -0.37
CA GLU A 193 14.91 -2.03 -1.51
C GLU A 193 14.06 -2.03 -2.78
N MET A 194 12.77 -2.41 -2.67
CA MET A 194 11.83 -2.36 -3.80
C MET A 194 11.63 -0.94 -4.31
N VAL A 195 11.43 0.04 -3.41
CA VAL A 195 11.27 1.47 -3.77
C VAL A 195 12.52 2.00 -4.44
N GLU A 196 13.72 1.70 -3.91
CA GLU A 196 14.97 2.12 -4.55
C GLU A 196 15.08 1.59 -5.98
N LYS A 197 14.86 0.29 -6.19
CA LYS A 197 14.94 -0.33 -7.51
C LYS A 197 13.90 0.23 -8.47
N ALA A 198 12.67 0.44 -8.00
CA ALA A 198 11.59 1.04 -8.78
C ALA A 198 11.95 2.44 -9.27
N ILE A 199 12.40 3.33 -8.39
CA ILE A 199 12.79 4.69 -8.76
C ILE A 199 13.95 4.67 -9.76
N ARG A 200 14.97 3.82 -9.55
CA ARG A 200 16.12 3.71 -10.47
C ARG A 200 15.72 3.25 -11.88
N ILE A 201 14.72 2.39 -12.00
CA ILE A 201 14.17 1.97 -13.30
C ILE A 201 13.34 3.09 -13.92
N LEU A 202 12.39 3.65 -13.18
CA LEU A 202 11.39 4.57 -13.71
C LEU A 202 11.98 5.93 -14.11
N LYS A 203 12.94 6.45 -13.33
CA LYS A 203 13.58 7.75 -13.60
C LYS A 203 14.49 7.80 -14.83
N LYS A 204 14.73 6.66 -15.50
CA LYS A 204 15.41 6.66 -16.81
C LYS A 204 14.60 7.39 -17.89
N ASN A 205 13.29 7.47 -17.70
CA ASN A 205 12.44 8.24 -18.61
C ASN A 205 12.54 9.75 -18.27
N SER A 206 13.11 10.51 -19.20
CA SER A 206 13.28 11.96 -19.07
C SER A 206 11.97 12.75 -19.01
N ASN A 207 10.84 12.15 -19.43
CA ASN A 207 9.52 12.75 -19.30
C ASN A 207 8.97 12.66 -17.86
N GLY A 208 9.61 11.86 -16.99
CA GLY A 208 9.22 11.64 -15.62
C GLY A 208 8.48 10.34 -15.36
N PHE A 209 7.99 10.18 -14.13
CA PHE A 209 7.34 8.93 -13.72
C PHE A 209 6.27 9.14 -12.64
N PHE A 210 5.43 8.14 -12.49
CA PHE A 210 4.54 7.93 -11.35
C PHE A 210 4.93 6.65 -10.63
N LEU A 211 5.01 6.68 -9.31
CA LEU A 211 5.22 5.50 -8.47
C LEU A 211 4.25 5.51 -7.28
N LEU A 212 3.41 4.49 -7.18
CA LEU A 212 2.62 4.19 -6.01
C LEU A 212 3.42 3.27 -5.09
N VAL A 213 3.52 3.62 -3.80
CA VAL A 213 4.16 2.78 -2.77
C VAL A 213 3.15 2.53 -1.65
N GLU A 214 2.98 1.28 -1.25
CA GLU A 214 2.06 0.88 -0.20
C GLU A 214 2.74 -0.02 0.83
N GLY A 215 2.79 0.40 2.09
CA GLY A 215 3.16 -0.43 3.24
C GLY A 215 1.93 -1.16 3.79
N SER A 216 1.32 -2.00 3.01
CA SER A 216 0.03 -2.65 3.28
C SER A 216 0.04 -3.54 4.55
N ASN A 217 1.20 -4.04 4.96
CA ASN A 217 1.30 -4.89 6.13
C ASN A 217 1.03 -4.15 7.45
N ILE A 218 1.04 -2.82 7.46
CA ILE A 218 0.57 -2.03 8.61
C ILE A 218 -0.90 -2.34 8.88
N ASP A 219 -1.74 -2.28 7.83
CA ASP A 219 -3.15 -2.62 7.90
C ASP A 219 -3.40 -4.05 8.39
N ILE A 220 -2.71 -4.99 7.75
CA ILE A 220 -2.87 -6.40 8.04
C ILE A 220 -2.49 -6.69 9.49
N ALA A 221 -1.40 -6.07 9.99
CA ALA A 221 -1.00 -6.21 11.38
C ALA A 221 -2.02 -5.60 12.36
N HIS A 222 -2.65 -4.47 12.00
CA HIS A 222 -3.72 -3.90 12.83
C HIS A 222 -4.96 -4.79 12.85
N HIS A 223 -5.39 -5.32 11.72
CA HIS A 223 -6.50 -6.27 11.65
C HIS A 223 -6.28 -7.50 12.54
N ASP A 224 -5.05 -8.00 12.63
CA ASP A 224 -4.65 -9.09 13.51
C ASP A 224 -4.38 -8.61 14.97
N SER A 225 -4.52 -7.30 15.25
CA SER A 225 -4.17 -6.65 16.52
C SER A 225 -2.70 -6.86 16.94
N LEU A 226 -1.78 -7.00 15.99
CA LEU A 226 -0.34 -7.16 16.22
C LEU A 226 0.35 -5.79 16.27
N ALA A 227 0.12 -5.02 17.34
CA ALA A 227 0.56 -3.64 17.46
C ALA A 227 2.07 -3.44 17.24
N ALA A 228 2.91 -4.33 17.76
CA ALA A 228 4.37 -4.25 17.60
C ALA A 228 4.78 -4.42 16.11
N LYS A 229 4.12 -5.33 15.38
CA LYS A 229 4.35 -5.51 13.94
C LYS A 229 3.87 -4.29 13.16
N ALA A 230 2.67 -3.76 13.45
CA ALA A 230 2.15 -2.56 12.78
C ALA A 230 3.09 -1.35 12.92
N LEU A 231 3.63 -1.11 14.13
CA LEU A 231 4.62 -0.06 14.37
C LEU A 231 5.93 -0.30 13.60
N THR A 232 6.38 -1.54 13.52
CA THR A 232 7.61 -1.88 12.77
C THR A 232 7.42 -1.71 11.27
N GLU A 233 6.27 -2.10 10.73
CA GLU A 233 5.90 -1.86 9.32
C GLU A 233 5.85 -0.36 9.01
N THR A 234 5.31 0.45 9.93
CA THR A 234 5.29 1.91 9.80
C THR A 234 6.72 2.49 9.71
N VAL A 235 7.63 2.01 10.57
CA VAL A 235 9.06 2.41 10.50
C VAL A 235 9.71 1.95 9.20
N SER A 236 9.32 0.80 8.67
CA SER A 236 9.84 0.30 7.38
C SER A 236 9.37 1.17 6.21
N LEU A 237 8.11 1.63 6.23
CA LEU A 237 7.62 2.58 5.26
C LEU A 237 8.34 3.94 5.37
N ASP A 238 8.55 4.46 6.57
CA ASP A 238 9.29 5.72 6.80
C ASP A 238 10.71 5.67 6.19
N LYS A 239 11.40 4.52 6.33
CA LYS A 239 12.69 4.28 5.66
C LYS A 239 12.56 4.28 4.13
N ALA A 240 11.48 3.72 3.59
CA ALA A 240 11.23 3.72 2.16
C ALA A 240 10.93 5.14 1.63
N VAL A 241 10.17 5.95 2.37
CA VAL A 241 9.94 7.37 2.08
C VAL A 241 11.26 8.15 2.11
N THR A 242 12.07 7.94 3.14
CA THR A 242 13.41 8.55 3.24
C THR A 242 14.26 8.20 2.01
N LYS A 243 14.27 6.93 1.59
CA LYS A 243 14.99 6.47 0.40
C LYS A 243 14.45 7.12 -0.88
N ALA A 244 13.14 7.29 -1.00
CA ALA A 244 12.53 7.98 -2.13
C ALA A 244 12.96 9.46 -2.21
N LEU A 245 12.98 10.17 -1.08
CA LEU A 245 13.45 11.55 -1.00
C LEU A 245 14.95 11.69 -1.35
N GLU A 246 15.79 10.72 -0.95
CA GLU A 246 17.21 10.69 -1.33
C GLU A 246 17.43 10.52 -2.84
N LEU A 247 16.52 9.84 -3.53
CA LEU A 247 16.65 9.49 -4.94
C LEU A 247 15.94 10.45 -5.89
N THR A 248 15.16 11.38 -5.36
CA THR A 248 14.37 12.38 -6.10
C THR A 248 14.77 13.81 -5.72
N ASN A 249 14.34 14.77 -6.53
CA ASN A 249 14.58 16.18 -6.25
C ASN A 249 13.24 16.87 -5.92
N GLU A 250 13.17 17.58 -4.81
CA GLU A 250 11.97 18.31 -4.39
C GLU A 250 11.54 19.45 -5.32
N GLU A 251 12.43 19.91 -6.18
CA GLU A 251 12.12 20.95 -7.17
C GLU A 251 11.25 20.40 -8.32
N ASP A 252 11.34 19.08 -8.59
CA ASP A 252 10.68 18.45 -9.73
C ASP A 252 9.81 17.24 -9.36
N THR A 253 9.83 16.81 -8.10
CA THR A 253 9.11 15.62 -7.63
C THR A 253 8.14 15.97 -6.52
N LEU A 254 6.85 15.75 -6.74
CA LEU A 254 5.83 15.80 -5.70
C LEU A 254 5.79 14.47 -4.95
N VAL A 255 6.11 14.49 -3.66
CA VAL A 255 5.99 13.35 -2.75
C VAL A 255 4.80 13.59 -1.83
N ILE A 256 3.90 12.60 -1.75
CA ILE A 256 2.72 12.63 -0.88
C ILE A 256 2.75 11.38 -0.01
N VAL A 257 2.56 11.53 1.30
CA VAL A 257 2.45 10.44 2.27
C VAL A 257 1.14 10.60 3.03
N THR A 258 0.29 9.58 2.97
CA THR A 258 -1.01 9.59 3.66
C THR A 258 -1.47 8.17 3.95
N ALA A 259 -2.61 8.01 4.61
CA ALA A 259 -3.30 6.74 4.75
C ALA A 259 -4.65 6.78 4.03
N ASP A 260 -5.20 5.62 3.69
CA ASP A 260 -6.55 5.46 3.13
C ASP A 260 -7.63 5.51 4.21
N HIS A 261 -7.32 5.08 5.43
CA HIS A 261 -8.14 5.16 6.65
C HIS A 261 -7.27 4.89 7.89
N SER A 262 -7.84 5.06 9.08
CA SER A 262 -7.27 4.69 10.36
C SER A 262 -7.72 3.30 10.81
N HIS A 263 -7.26 2.86 11.98
CA HIS A 263 -7.74 1.70 12.72
C HIS A 263 -8.27 2.12 14.09
N VAL A 264 -9.07 1.25 14.72
CA VAL A 264 -9.56 1.48 16.09
C VAL A 264 -8.47 1.23 17.14
N PHE A 265 -7.31 1.78 16.88
CA PHE A 265 -6.06 1.67 17.62
C PHE A 265 -5.83 2.92 18.46
N SER A 266 -5.51 2.76 19.74
CA SER A 266 -5.36 3.88 20.66
C SER A 266 -4.16 3.74 21.57
N MET A 267 -3.68 4.88 22.05
CA MET A 267 -2.64 4.99 23.08
C MET A 267 -3.20 5.71 24.30
N GLY A 268 -3.03 5.12 25.48
CA GLY A 268 -3.56 5.68 26.73
C GLY A 268 -2.59 5.65 27.89
N GLY A 269 -3.07 6.11 29.07
CA GLY A 269 -2.42 5.88 30.35
C GLY A 269 -1.65 7.04 30.97
N TYR A 270 -1.49 8.22 30.34
CA TYR A 270 -0.70 9.36 30.87
C TYR A 270 0.71 8.97 31.36
N ASN A 271 1.41 8.16 30.57
CA ASN A 271 2.66 7.54 30.96
C ASN A 271 3.80 8.54 31.19
N TYR A 272 4.75 8.19 32.06
CA TYR A 272 6.01 8.91 32.16
C TYR A 272 6.73 8.95 30.81
N ARG A 273 7.46 10.06 30.57
CA ARG A 273 8.32 10.16 29.40
C ARG A 273 9.38 9.05 29.42
N GLY A 274 9.52 8.33 28.32
CA GLY A 274 10.43 7.19 28.19
C GLY A 274 9.82 5.84 28.60
N ASN A 275 8.53 5.80 28.97
CA ASN A 275 7.82 4.52 29.11
C ASN A 275 7.81 3.81 27.77
N ASP A 276 8.07 2.49 27.80
CA ASP A 276 8.01 1.69 26.58
C ASP A 276 6.59 1.70 26.01
N ILE A 277 6.45 2.06 24.73
CA ILE A 277 5.16 2.13 24.06
C ILE A 277 4.47 0.76 23.97
N LEU A 278 5.25 -0.32 23.88
CA LEU A 278 4.76 -1.70 23.89
C LEU A 278 4.55 -2.25 25.30
N GLY A 279 5.00 -1.52 26.31
CA GLY A 279 4.95 -1.92 27.69
C GLY A 279 3.61 -1.66 28.37
N LEU A 280 3.57 -2.02 29.65
CA LEU A 280 2.46 -1.67 30.53
C LEU A 280 2.39 -0.16 30.72
N ALA A 281 1.18 0.37 30.87
CA ALA A 281 0.97 1.75 31.23
C ALA A 281 1.53 2.02 32.63
N ASN A 282 2.31 3.11 32.77
CA ASN A 282 2.91 3.58 34.00
C ASN A 282 2.61 5.09 34.19
N PRO A 283 1.38 5.43 34.58
CA PRO A 283 0.90 6.80 34.56
C PRO A 283 1.47 7.65 35.71
N ILE A 284 1.60 8.96 35.43
CA ILE A 284 1.93 9.98 36.44
C ILE A 284 0.66 10.30 37.25
N ASP A 285 0.77 10.40 38.57
CA ASP A 285 -0.30 10.81 39.49
C ASP A 285 -1.62 10.03 39.25
N TYR A 286 -1.53 8.72 39.27
CA TYR A 286 -2.61 7.86 38.80
C TYR A 286 -3.22 7.01 39.92
N GLU A 287 -4.56 6.94 39.93
CA GLU A 287 -5.26 5.92 40.71
C GLU A 287 -5.24 4.58 39.93
N PRO A 288 -5.00 3.45 40.59
CA PRO A 288 -4.94 2.16 39.97
C PRO A 288 -6.29 1.84 39.28
N PRO A 289 -6.29 0.99 38.21
CA PRO A 289 -7.52 0.52 37.60
C PRO A 289 -8.47 -0.06 38.64
N LEU A 290 -9.78 0.15 38.48
CA LEU A 290 -10.81 -0.27 39.45
C LEU A 290 -10.77 -1.77 39.76
N ASP A 291 -10.33 -2.58 38.79
CA ASP A 291 -10.15 -4.03 38.91
C ASP A 291 -8.76 -4.44 39.40
N GLY A 292 -7.86 -3.48 39.63
CA GLY A 292 -6.48 -3.69 40.07
C GLY A 292 -5.57 -4.38 39.03
N MET A 293 -6.01 -4.55 37.79
CA MET A 293 -5.25 -5.24 36.74
C MET A 293 -4.44 -4.26 35.92
N PRO A 294 -3.15 -4.53 35.64
CA PRO A 294 -2.34 -3.72 34.75
C PRO A 294 -2.93 -3.75 33.32
N TYR A 295 -2.59 -2.75 32.50
CA TYR A 295 -2.99 -2.66 31.11
C TYR A 295 -1.84 -2.12 30.26
N THR A 296 -1.89 -2.39 28.95
CA THR A 296 -0.88 -1.93 28.01
C THR A 296 -1.10 -0.47 27.59
N THR A 297 -0.02 0.24 27.27
CA THR A 297 -0.10 1.59 26.68
C THR A 297 -0.93 1.57 25.37
N LEU A 298 -0.75 0.54 24.54
CA LEU A 298 -1.47 0.37 23.28
C LEU A 298 -2.68 -0.54 23.45
N ASN A 299 -3.79 -0.17 22.87
CA ASN A 299 -5.07 -0.87 22.94
C ASN A 299 -5.85 -0.75 21.65
N TYR A 300 -6.84 -1.64 21.46
CA TYR A 300 -7.80 -1.60 20.38
C TYR A 300 -9.23 -1.47 20.90
N ALA A 301 -10.11 -0.74 20.19
CA ALA A 301 -11.52 -0.67 20.57
C ALA A 301 -12.23 -1.99 20.30
N ASN A 302 -11.84 -2.73 19.26
CA ASN A 302 -12.31 -4.08 18.98
C ASN A 302 -11.18 -4.94 18.42
N GLY A 303 -11.34 -6.24 18.36
CA GLY A 303 -10.32 -7.15 17.84
C GLY A 303 -10.28 -8.50 18.57
N PRO A 304 -9.32 -9.36 18.19
CA PRO A 304 -9.13 -10.68 18.82
C PRO A 304 -8.58 -10.61 20.26
N GLY A 305 -8.08 -9.45 20.70
CA GLY A 305 -7.46 -9.25 22.03
C GLY A 305 -8.41 -9.27 23.22
N VAL A 306 -9.62 -9.79 23.06
CA VAL A 306 -10.58 -9.90 24.15
C VAL A 306 -10.42 -11.24 24.86
N ASN A 307 -9.93 -11.18 26.12
CA ASN A 307 -9.86 -12.35 26.97
C ASN A 307 -10.48 -12.02 28.34
N PHE A 308 -11.77 -12.27 28.50
CA PHE A 308 -12.49 -12.12 29.77
C PHE A 308 -12.76 -13.51 30.37
N THR A 309 -11.74 -14.09 30.97
CA THR A 309 -11.95 -15.30 31.76
C THR A 309 -12.65 -14.90 33.09
N SER A 310 -13.84 -15.41 33.31
CA SER A 310 -14.64 -15.12 34.50
C SER A 310 -15.05 -13.63 34.62
N GLY A 311 -15.17 -12.89 33.53
CA GLY A 311 -15.59 -11.49 33.52
C GLY A 311 -14.52 -10.51 34.00
N LYS A 312 -13.25 -10.93 34.13
CA LYS A 312 -12.11 -10.10 34.52
C LYS A 312 -11.08 -10.02 33.41
N ARG A 313 -10.39 -8.88 33.30
CA ARG A 313 -9.23 -8.75 32.43
C ARG A 313 -8.08 -9.65 32.89
N PRO A 314 -7.21 -10.14 32.01
CA PRO A 314 -6.03 -10.91 32.40
C PRO A 314 -5.05 -10.04 33.20
N ASN A 315 -4.34 -10.66 34.13
CA ASN A 315 -3.22 -10.00 34.82
C ASN A 315 -1.97 -10.06 33.94
N LEU A 316 -1.50 -8.91 33.48
CA LEU A 316 -0.36 -8.77 32.58
C LEU A 316 1.00 -8.63 33.27
N THR A 317 1.07 -8.69 34.62
CA THR A 317 2.30 -8.43 35.37
C THR A 317 3.52 -9.25 34.92
N ASN A 318 3.28 -10.49 34.48
CA ASN A 318 4.33 -11.43 34.02
C ASN A 318 4.21 -11.78 32.55
N VAL A 319 3.51 -10.95 31.76
CA VAL A 319 3.35 -11.16 30.34
C VAL A 319 4.34 -10.26 29.59
N ASP A 320 5.08 -10.82 28.63
CA ASP A 320 5.90 -10.02 27.73
C ASP A 320 5.00 -9.35 26.68
N THR A 321 4.63 -8.11 26.98
CA THR A 321 3.78 -7.28 26.11
C THR A 321 4.57 -6.64 24.95
N THR A 322 5.91 -6.79 24.95
CA THR A 322 6.79 -6.25 23.91
C THR A 322 7.05 -7.24 22.77
N ALA A 323 6.63 -8.50 22.93
CA ALA A 323 6.77 -9.52 21.92
C ALA A 323 6.00 -9.12 20.65
N PHE A 324 6.57 -9.42 19.47
CA PHE A 324 5.95 -9.06 18.19
C PHE A 324 4.58 -9.73 17.94
N ASP A 325 4.37 -10.90 18.54
CA ASP A 325 3.10 -11.64 18.41
C ASP A 325 2.14 -11.37 19.60
N TYR A 326 2.48 -10.44 20.50
CA TYR A 326 1.58 -10.04 21.57
C TYR A 326 0.37 -9.29 20.99
N ILE A 327 -0.83 -9.70 21.42
CA ILE A 327 -2.09 -9.07 21.03
C ILE A 327 -2.57 -8.19 22.20
N PRO A 328 -2.54 -6.85 22.06
CA PRO A 328 -3.06 -5.94 23.08
C PRO A 328 -4.54 -6.12 23.35
N GLN A 329 -4.97 -5.63 24.51
CA GLN A 329 -6.36 -5.69 24.94
C GLN A 329 -7.28 -4.99 23.94
N ALA A 330 -8.46 -5.59 23.70
CA ALA A 330 -9.55 -4.98 22.96
C ALA A 330 -10.82 -4.94 23.83
N ALA A 331 -11.70 -3.98 23.55
CA ALA A 331 -12.94 -3.84 24.31
C ALA A 331 -14.08 -4.72 23.76
N VAL A 332 -14.18 -4.89 22.44
CA VAL A 332 -15.21 -5.68 21.78
C VAL A 332 -14.60 -6.87 21.03
N PRO A 333 -15.08 -8.11 21.27
CA PRO A 333 -14.55 -9.30 20.60
C PRO A 333 -15.02 -9.38 19.15
N VAL A 334 -14.09 -9.29 18.22
CA VAL A 334 -14.30 -9.60 16.81
C VAL A 334 -13.09 -10.37 16.28
N GLU A 335 -13.27 -11.16 15.23
CA GLU A 335 -12.21 -12.00 14.65
C GLU A 335 -11.07 -11.14 14.05
N TYR A 336 -11.45 -10.03 13.41
CA TYR A 336 -10.53 -9.05 12.84
C TYR A 336 -10.85 -7.66 13.40
N GLU A 337 -9.83 -6.94 13.81
CA GLU A 337 -9.95 -5.53 14.19
C GLU A 337 -10.47 -4.70 12.98
N THR A 338 -11.17 -3.63 13.24
CA THR A 338 -11.82 -2.83 12.18
C THR A 338 -11.12 -1.51 11.95
N HIS A 339 -11.34 -0.96 10.75
CA HIS A 339 -10.91 0.40 10.45
C HIS A 339 -11.54 1.42 11.39
N GLY A 340 -10.81 2.51 11.68
CA GLY A 340 -11.30 3.69 12.38
C GLY A 340 -12.01 4.67 11.44
N GLY A 341 -12.68 5.65 12.02
CA GLY A 341 -13.45 6.66 11.28
C GLY A 341 -12.90 8.08 11.39
N GLU A 342 -11.76 8.26 12.04
CA GLU A 342 -11.09 9.54 12.19
C GLU A 342 -10.35 9.97 10.92
N ASP A 343 -10.14 11.29 10.79
CA ASP A 343 -9.30 11.85 9.73
C ASP A 343 -7.86 11.32 9.83
N VAL A 344 -7.25 11.06 8.69
CA VAL A 344 -5.85 10.63 8.60
C VAL A 344 -4.96 11.78 8.12
N PRO A 345 -3.69 11.86 8.58
CA PRO A 345 -2.80 12.93 8.18
C PRO A 345 -2.35 12.77 6.72
N ILE A 346 -2.07 13.91 6.08
CA ILE A 346 -1.42 13.96 4.77
C ILE A 346 -0.18 14.85 4.87
N PHE A 347 0.94 14.34 4.39
CA PHE A 347 2.20 15.06 4.27
C PHE A 347 2.56 15.17 2.82
N SER A 348 3.10 16.33 2.43
CA SER A 348 3.50 16.54 1.05
C SER A 348 4.72 17.44 0.97
N LYS A 349 5.57 17.18 -0.04
CA LYS A 349 6.75 17.97 -0.37
C LYS A 349 6.93 18.00 -1.88
N GLY A 350 7.39 19.14 -2.41
CA GLY A 350 7.63 19.32 -3.84
C GLY A 350 6.59 20.20 -4.54
N PRO A 351 6.55 20.20 -5.87
CA PRO A 351 5.66 21.05 -6.65
C PRO A 351 4.20 20.91 -6.27
N MET A 352 3.49 22.03 -6.07
CA MET A 352 2.07 22.10 -5.71
C MET A 352 1.69 21.45 -4.37
N SER A 353 2.66 21.06 -3.51
CA SER A 353 2.40 20.45 -2.20
C SER A 353 1.51 21.32 -1.30
N HIS A 354 1.57 22.65 -1.42
CA HIS A 354 0.76 23.59 -0.67
C HIS A 354 -0.76 23.43 -0.88
N LEU A 355 -1.20 22.79 -1.98
CA LEU A 355 -2.61 22.51 -2.25
C LEU A 355 -3.19 21.45 -1.31
N LEU A 356 -2.33 20.65 -0.66
CA LEU A 356 -2.74 19.59 0.27
C LEU A 356 -2.86 20.07 1.72
N ASN A 357 -2.72 21.35 2.00
CA ASN A 357 -2.89 21.92 3.34
C ASN A 357 -4.36 21.92 3.78
N GLY A 358 -4.58 21.72 5.09
CA GLY A 358 -5.92 21.67 5.69
C GLY A 358 -6.65 20.35 5.50
N VAL A 359 -7.90 20.29 5.89
CA VAL A 359 -8.76 19.10 5.76
C VAL A 359 -9.32 19.02 4.35
N LYS A 360 -9.17 17.88 3.70
CA LYS A 360 -9.59 17.63 2.33
C LYS A 360 -10.31 16.29 2.22
N GLU A 361 -11.23 16.19 1.26
CA GLU A 361 -11.77 14.91 0.86
C GLU A 361 -10.69 14.03 0.22
N GLN A 362 -10.70 12.75 0.51
CA GLN A 362 -9.68 11.79 0.07
C GLN A 362 -9.44 11.78 -1.45
N HIS A 363 -10.50 11.89 -2.25
CA HIS A 363 -10.41 11.90 -3.72
C HIS A 363 -9.73 13.16 -4.29
N TYR A 364 -9.65 14.27 -3.51
CA TYR A 364 -8.97 15.49 -3.91
C TYR A 364 -7.48 15.28 -4.20
N VAL A 365 -6.85 14.31 -3.54
CA VAL A 365 -5.42 13.99 -3.74
C VAL A 365 -5.12 13.66 -5.20
N ALA A 366 -6.00 12.89 -5.87
CA ALA A 366 -5.80 12.55 -7.28
C ALA A 366 -5.86 13.78 -8.19
N HIS A 367 -6.74 14.75 -7.90
CA HIS A 367 -6.82 16.00 -8.66
C HIS A 367 -5.57 16.86 -8.48
N VAL A 368 -5.02 16.94 -7.25
CA VAL A 368 -3.75 17.65 -7.00
C VAL A 368 -2.60 17.01 -7.79
N MET A 369 -2.54 15.68 -7.85
CA MET A 369 -1.53 14.99 -8.65
C MET A 369 -1.65 15.26 -10.13
N GLN A 370 -2.87 15.18 -10.69
CA GLN A 370 -3.12 15.51 -12.10
C GLN A 370 -2.76 16.97 -12.40
N TYR A 371 -3.13 17.89 -11.52
CA TYR A 371 -2.83 19.32 -11.64
C TYR A 371 -1.32 19.58 -11.62
N ALA A 372 -0.62 19.04 -10.61
CA ALA A 372 0.82 19.19 -10.46
C ALA A 372 1.61 18.60 -11.64
N ALA A 373 1.16 17.47 -12.17
CA ALA A 373 1.81 16.78 -13.26
C ALA A 373 1.35 17.24 -14.66
N CYS A 374 0.35 18.12 -14.75
CA CYS A 374 -0.23 18.54 -16.02
C CYS A 374 -0.72 17.36 -16.89
N VAL A 375 -1.46 16.45 -16.28
CA VAL A 375 -2.05 15.28 -16.95
C VAL A 375 -3.56 15.22 -16.71
N GLY A 376 -4.25 14.32 -17.40
CA GLY A 376 -5.70 14.14 -17.25
C GLY A 376 -6.46 15.42 -17.59
N ASP A 377 -7.40 15.80 -16.74
CA ASP A 377 -8.27 16.96 -16.96
C ASP A 377 -7.52 18.30 -16.92
N PHE A 378 -6.32 18.33 -16.34
CA PHE A 378 -5.50 19.54 -16.20
C PHE A 378 -4.41 19.68 -17.26
N LYS A 379 -4.36 18.81 -18.26
CA LYS A 379 -3.30 18.81 -19.29
C LYS A 379 -3.20 20.14 -20.05
N ASP A 380 -4.33 20.79 -20.26
CA ASP A 380 -4.44 22.03 -21.02
C ASP A 380 -4.63 23.27 -20.14
N ASP A 381 -4.45 23.15 -18.83
CA ASP A 381 -4.55 24.27 -17.91
C ASP A 381 -3.49 25.35 -18.18
N ASN A 382 -3.81 26.60 -17.85
CA ASN A 382 -2.95 27.73 -18.16
C ASN A 382 -1.57 27.65 -17.49
N HIS A 383 -1.48 27.10 -16.26
CA HIS A 383 -0.19 26.92 -15.58
C HIS A 383 0.70 25.90 -16.29
N CYS A 384 0.13 24.96 -17.05
CA CYS A 384 0.86 23.96 -17.83
C CYS A 384 1.37 24.48 -19.18
N LYS A 385 0.80 25.59 -19.68
CA LYS A 385 1.13 26.20 -20.99
C LYS A 385 2.27 27.20 -20.95
N ASN A 386 2.54 27.80 -19.78
CA ASN A 386 3.60 28.80 -19.62
C ASN A 386 4.97 28.13 -19.54
N THR A 387 5.68 28.11 -20.64
CA THR A 387 6.98 27.44 -20.81
C THR A 387 8.14 28.06 -20.02
N GLU A 388 7.99 29.28 -19.47
CA GLU A 388 9.01 29.93 -18.62
C GLU A 388 9.01 29.43 -17.18
N HIS A 389 7.92 28.78 -16.73
CA HIS A 389 7.79 28.12 -15.44
C HIS A 389 6.98 26.82 -15.61
N LYS A 390 7.45 25.88 -16.43
CA LYS A 390 6.97 24.52 -16.24
C LYS A 390 7.44 24.09 -14.85
N PRO A 391 6.55 23.96 -13.86
CA PRO A 391 6.85 23.07 -12.76
C PRO A 391 6.91 21.69 -13.39
N THR A 392 8.10 21.29 -13.79
CA THR A 392 8.34 19.95 -14.29
C THR A 392 8.23 19.02 -13.09
N CYS A 393 6.98 18.75 -12.66
CA CYS A 393 6.77 17.59 -11.85
C CYS A 393 7.07 16.39 -12.73
N SER A 394 8.36 16.10 -12.89
CA SER A 394 8.83 14.97 -13.67
C SER A 394 8.52 13.65 -12.97
N ALA A 395 8.17 13.69 -11.68
CA ALA A 395 7.77 12.50 -10.94
C ALA A 395 6.71 12.82 -9.88
N CYS A 396 5.78 11.89 -9.69
CA CYS A 396 4.84 11.87 -8.58
C CYS A 396 4.96 10.52 -7.85
N LEU A 397 5.29 10.58 -6.56
CA LEU A 397 5.38 9.43 -5.69
C LEU A 397 4.25 9.51 -4.67
N ILE A 398 3.43 8.48 -4.60
CA ILE A 398 2.45 8.29 -3.52
C ILE A 398 2.84 7.11 -2.67
N THR A 399 2.87 7.35 -1.37
CA THR A 399 2.88 6.31 -0.36
C THR A 399 1.53 6.34 0.34
N LEU A 400 0.75 5.30 0.16
CA LEU A 400 -0.49 5.08 0.90
C LEU A 400 -0.17 4.25 2.11
N ASP A 401 -0.28 4.85 3.28
CA ASP A 401 -0.24 4.09 4.51
C ASP A 401 -0.75 4.80 5.77
N ARG A 402 -0.93 4.02 6.80
CA ARG A 402 -1.64 4.25 8.05
C ARG A 402 -0.75 4.80 9.15
N ILE A 403 -0.29 6.02 9.02
CA ILE A 403 0.49 6.72 10.06
C ILE A 403 -0.45 7.39 11.07
N THR A 404 -1.16 6.63 11.88
CA THR A 404 -2.02 7.22 12.91
C THR A 404 -1.31 7.46 14.25
N LEU A 405 -0.18 6.80 14.49
CA LEU A 405 0.40 6.77 15.84
C LEU A 405 1.64 7.63 16.07
N PHE A 406 2.45 7.85 15.05
CA PHE A 406 3.72 8.56 15.24
C PHE A 406 3.55 10.07 15.46
N LEU A 407 2.45 10.65 15.03
CA LEU A 407 2.29 12.11 15.01
C LEU A 407 1.83 12.72 16.32
N SER A 408 1.17 11.97 17.19
CA SER A 408 0.92 12.45 18.56
C SER A 408 2.21 12.55 19.39
N LEU A 409 3.24 11.78 19.04
CA LEU A 409 4.57 11.83 19.68
C LEU A 409 5.53 12.83 19.01
N ILE A 410 5.41 13.06 17.70
CA ILE A 410 6.24 14.01 16.93
C ILE A 410 5.69 15.44 17.02
N GLY A 411 4.41 15.64 17.29
CA GLY A 411 3.82 16.98 17.47
C GLY A 411 4.50 17.84 18.54
N ILE A 412 5.30 17.25 19.42
CA ILE A 412 6.10 17.96 20.41
C ILE A 412 7.51 18.31 19.89
N TYR A 413 8.03 17.61 18.90
CA TYR A 413 9.38 17.85 18.37
C TYR A 413 9.43 18.74 17.11
N LEU A 414 8.36 18.83 16.31
CA LEU A 414 8.33 19.64 15.09
C LEU A 414 8.12 21.15 15.33
N LYS A 415 7.83 21.59 16.56
CA LYS A 415 7.80 23.02 16.92
C LYS A 415 9.19 23.70 16.95
N GLN A 416 10.28 22.95 16.83
CA GLN A 416 11.64 23.50 16.89
C GLN A 416 12.39 23.57 15.53
N PHE A 417 11.82 23.08 14.43
CA PHE A 417 12.50 23.08 13.12
C PHE A 417 11.86 23.92 12.04
N CYS A 418 10.88 24.75 12.34
CA CYS A 418 10.31 25.72 11.42
C CYS A 418 10.72 27.14 11.80
N PHE A 419 12.02 27.47 11.78
CA PHE A 419 12.52 28.85 11.70
C PHE A 419 14.01 28.85 11.32
N LYS A 420 14.30 28.87 10.03
CA LYS A 420 15.20 29.85 9.37
C LYS A 420 15.11 29.66 7.90
#